data_4a6802ffe90df1455560feb1658cbd12
#
_entry.id   4a6802ffe90df1455560feb1658cbd12
#
_cell.length_a   1.000
_cell.length_b   1.000
_cell.length_c   1.000
_cell.angle_alpha   90.00
_cell.angle_beta   90.00
_cell.angle_gamma   90.00
#
_symmetry.space_group_name_H-M   'P 1'
#
loop_
_entity.id
_entity.type
_entity.pdbx_description
1 polymer ?
#
loop_
_entity_poly.entity_id
_entity_poly.type
_entity_poly.pdbx_seq_one_letter_code
_entity_poly.pdbx_strand_id
1 'polypeptide(L)'
;MPSSTDRVVTVDGFRWQISELGDGPPVVLCHGFPGLGYSYRHQMRALAASGYRAIAPDMPGYGGTDVPRDIDDYTNERVSDALIDLLDALGHEQAVFVGHDFGAPVAWTVALRHRARVSGLVLLAVPYAPDRFPLRPSELYASMARKHFLHIHYFQEPGVADRELDADPRGFLQRLFYALSGAYRYLDIWQHPSEGNGYLDVLPGAPPLPWSWLTEAEFDHYVEVFTRTGFTGGLNWYRAYDANWERSGSLAGAHIEVPTLFVAGAHDPVIVMSGAQALDRMRDTVPDLRGLHLVEGAGHFVQQERPDEVNEMLLRFVAGGTDADSARAVR
;
A
#
# COMPACT_ATOMS: atom_id res chain seq x y z
N MET A 1 1.34 22.51 -15.80
CA MET A 1 0.43 21.38 -15.49
C MET A 1 -0.35 21.76 -14.25
N PRO A 2 -1.64 21.41 -14.11
CA PRO A 2 -2.37 21.67 -12.89
C PRO A 2 -1.66 21.01 -11.71
N SER A 3 -1.58 21.72 -10.59
CA SER A 3 -1.09 21.17 -9.32
C SER A 3 -2.23 20.44 -8.63
N SER A 4 -1.91 19.38 -7.88
CA SER A 4 -2.89 18.75 -7.01
C SER A 4 -3.47 19.78 -6.04
N THR A 5 -4.73 19.60 -5.69
CA THR A 5 -5.39 20.37 -4.64
C THR A 5 -5.46 19.51 -3.40
N ASP A 6 -4.82 19.98 -2.35
CA ASP A 6 -4.89 19.34 -1.05
C ASP A 6 -6.03 19.95 -0.25
N ARG A 7 -6.88 19.11 0.33
CA ARG A 7 -7.98 19.55 1.19
C ARG A 7 -8.34 18.56 2.26
N VAL A 8 -8.99 19.05 3.30
CA VAL A 8 -9.56 18.22 4.36
C VAL A 8 -11.04 17.97 4.07
N VAL A 9 -11.44 16.70 4.13
CA VAL A 9 -12.84 16.26 4.09
C VAL A 9 -13.18 15.65 5.43
N THR A 10 -14.26 16.12 6.06
CA THR A 10 -14.71 15.59 7.36
C THR A 10 -15.93 14.71 7.13
N VAL A 11 -15.85 13.46 7.59
CA VAL A 11 -16.91 12.46 7.51
C VAL A 11 -17.16 11.95 8.94
N ASP A 12 -18.35 12.11 9.45
CA ASP A 12 -18.74 11.72 10.81
C ASP A 12 -17.77 12.15 11.93
N GLY A 13 -17.19 13.35 11.75
CA GLY A 13 -16.22 13.93 12.67
C GLY A 13 -14.77 13.46 12.48
N PHE A 14 -14.51 12.51 11.59
CA PHE A 14 -13.18 12.08 11.22
C PHE A 14 -12.66 12.88 10.02
N ARG A 15 -11.46 13.46 10.13
CA ARG A 15 -10.86 14.31 9.09
C ARG A 15 -9.93 13.49 8.22
N TRP A 16 -10.19 13.54 6.93
CA TRP A 16 -9.34 13.00 5.88
C TRP A 16 -8.58 14.12 5.19
N GLN A 17 -7.27 14.05 5.17
CA GLN A 17 -6.45 14.82 4.22
C GLN A 17 -6.45 14.08 2.89
N ILE A 18 -6.85 14.74 1.83
CA ILE A 18 -6.82 14.17 0.48
C ILE A 18 -6.10 15.09 -0.49
N SER A 19 -5.36 14.49 -1.41
CA SER A 19 -4.85 15.17 -2.60
C SER A 19 -5.70 14.77 -3.79
N GLU A 20 -6.18 15.74 -4.56
CA GLU A 20 -7.01 15.51 -5.74
C GLU A 20 -6.41 16.14 -6.99
N LEU A 21 -6.58 15.49 -8.13
CA LEU A 21 -6.16 16.01 -9.42
C LEU A 21 -7.06 15.49 -10.55
N GLY A 22 -7.48 16.39 -11.44
CA GLY A 22 -8.33 16.09 -12.59
C GLY A 22 -9.83 16.05 -12.26
N ASP A 23 -10.62 15.85 -13.30
CA ASP A 23 -12.08 15.75 -13.28
C ASP A 23 -12.49 14.52 -14.10
N GLY A 24 -13.54 13.82 -13.69
CA GLY A 24 -14.04 12.64 -14.41
C GLY A 24 -14.23 11.43 -13.49
N PRO A 25 -14.24 10.20 -14.03
CA PRO A 25 -14.43 9.01 -13.21
C PRO A 25 -13.39 8.91 -12.10
N PRO A 26 -13.80 8.65 -10.84
CA PRO A 26 -12.88 8.66 -9.70
C PRO A 26 -12.00 7.41 -9.65
N VAL A 27 -10.74 7.62 -9.29
CA VAL A 27 -9.75 6.60 -8.97
C VAL A 27 -9.19 6.92 -7.58
N VAL A 28 -9.47 6.07 -6.59
CA VAL A 28 -9.02 6.20 -5.20
C VAL A 28 -7.72 5.44 -5.02
N LEU A 29 -6.69 6.13 -4.52
CA LEU A 29 -5.31 5.65 -4.44
C LEU A 29 -4.89 5.48 -2.98
N CYS A 30 -4.96 4.25 -2.46
CA CYS A 30 -4.72 3.89 -1.06
C CYS A 30 -3.27 3.44 -0.86
N HIS A 31 -2.49 4.21 -0.10
CA HIS A 31 -1.09 3.88 0.21
C HIS A 31 -0.97 2.94 1.42
N GLY A 32 0.24 2.45 1.67
CA GLY A 32 0.62 1.71 2.88
C GLY A 32 1.77 2.36 3.63
N PHE A 33 2.58 1.56 4.35
CA PHE A 33 3.68 2.04 5.19
C PHE A 33 5.02 2.05 4.44
N PRO A 34 5.85 3.06 4.61
CA PRO A 34 5.62 4.39 5.18
C PRO A 34 5.24 5.39 4.08
N GLY A 35 4.12 5.13 3.41
CA GLY A 35 3.61 5.96 2.32
C GLY A 35 2.77 7.15 2.80
N LEU A 36 2.36 7.94 1.83
CA LEU A 36 1.43 9.07 1.92
C LEU A 36 0.59 9.09 0.63
N GLY A 37 -0.47 9.86 0.56
CA GLY A 37 -1.14 10.16 -0.71
C GLY A 37 -0.15 10.63 -1.78
N TYR A 38 0.90 11.33 -1.37
CA TYR A 38 2.01 11.78 -2.21
C TYR A 38 2.77 10.66 -2.93
N SER A 39 2.74 9.42 -2.42
CA SER A 39 3.37 8.27 -3.07
C SER A 39 2.81 8.00 -4.47
N TYR A 40 1.61 8.50 -4.76
CA TYR A 40 0.94 8.38 -6.05
C TYR A 40 1.08 9.61 -6.96
N ARG A 41 2.00 10.56 -6.66
CA ARG A 41 2.18 11.82 -7.42
C ARG A 41 2.33 11.64 -8.94
N HIS A 42 2.91 10.52 -9.38
CA HIS A 42 3.08 10.19 -10.80
C HIS A 42 1.78 9.65 -11.41
N GLN A 43 1.10 8.74 -10.70
CA GLN A 43 -0.18 8.14 -11.13
C GLN A 43 -1.28 9.19 -11.19
N MET A 44 -1.35 10.09 -10.20
CA MET A 44 -2.32 11.18 -10.18
C MET A 44 -2.21 12.06 -11.43
N ARG A 45 -0.98 12.42 -11.82
CA ARG A 45 -0.74 13.24 -13.04
C ARG A 45 -1.16 12.49 -14.30
N ALA A 46 -0.82 11.22 -14.42
CA ALA A 46 -1.15 10.39 -15.57
C ALA A 46 -2.68 10.20 -15.71
N LEU A 47 -3.36 9.88 -14.60
CA LEU A 47 -4.81 9.73 -14.55
C LEU A 47 -5.53 11.03 -14.93
N ALA A 48 -5.13 12.15 -14.34
CA ALA A 48 -5.74 13.46 -14.62
C ALA A 48 -5.54 13.88 -16.08
N ALA A 49 -4.35 13.65 -16.65
CA ALA A 49 -4.08 13.93 -18.05
C ALA A 49 -4.91 13.06 -19.00
N SER A 50 -5.40 11.92 -18.52
CA SER A 50 -6.25 10.97 -19.27
C SER A 50 -7.74 11.11 -18.97
N GLY A 51 -8.16 12.20 -18.25
CA GLY A 51 -9.57 12.51 -18.02
C GLY A 51 -10.20 11.77 -16.84
N TYR A 52 -9.39 11.29 -15.90
CA TYR A 52 -9.85 10.71 -14.64
C TYR A 52 -9.65 11.68 -13.47
N ARG A 53 -10.41 11.49 -12.40
CA ARG A 53 -10.20 12.18 -11.14
C ARG A 53 -9.42 11.27 -10.20
N ALA A 54 -8.16 11.57 -9.98
CA ALA A 54 -7.33 10.89 -9.01
C ALA A 54 -7.56 11.46 -7.60
N ILE A 55 -7.82 10.60 -6.64
CA ILE A 55 -8.10 10.94 -5.24
C ILE A 55 -7.13 10.11 -4.39
N ALA A 56 -6.15 10.74 -3.77
CA ALA A 56 -5.14 10.10 -2.95
C ALA A 56 -5.28 10.57 -1.49
N PRO A 57 -6.03 9.85 -0.65
CA PRO A 57 -6.07 10.16 0.78
C PRO A 57 -4.74 9.83 1.45
N ASP A 58 -4.34 10.61 2.44
CA ASP A 58 -3.49 10.08 3.50
C ASP A 58 -4.34 9.10 4.31
N MET A 59 -3.90 7.85 4.41
CA MET A 59 -4.66 6.80 5.09
C MET A 59 -4.73 7.09 6.61
N PRO A 60 -5.70 6.53 7.36
CA PRO A 60 -5.84 6.79 8.79
C PRO A 60 -4.52 6.65 9.56
N GLY A 61 -4.18 7.67 10.35
CA GLY A 61 -2.93 7.70 11.11
C GLY A 61 -1.71 8.23 10.35
N TYR A 62 -1.89 8.70 9.11
CA TYR A 62 -0.81 9.28 8.30
C TYR A 62 -1.09 10.74 7.95
N GLY A 63 -0.01 11.47 7.72
CA GLY A 63 -0.03 12.79 7.12
C GLY A 63 -0.92 13.80 7.82
N GLY A 64 -1.92 14.29 7.12
CA GLY A 64 -2.93 15.23 7.64
C GLY A 64 -4.24 14.60 8.05
N THR A 65 -4.40 13.29 7.87
CA THR A 65 -5.59 12.53 8.28
C THR A 65 -5.54 12.24 9.79
N ASP A 66 -6.71 12.21 10.43
CA ASP A 66 -6.80 11.93 11.86
C ASP A 66 -6.20 10.57 12.23
N VAL A 67 -5.67 10.51 13.45
CA VAL A 67 -5.10 9.30 14.03
C VAL A 67 -6.18 8.62 14.87
N PRO A 68 -6.71 7.46 14.45
CA PRO A 68 -7.64 6.69 15.26
C PRO A 68 -7.04 6.32 16.62
N ARG A 69 -7.86 6.28 17.67
CA ARG A 69 -7.41 5.96 19.02
C ARG A 69 -7.30 4.47 19.26
N ASP A 70 -8.26 3.73 18.72
CA ASP A 70 -8.36 2.29 18.93
C ASP A 70 -7.69 1.53 17.79
N ILE A 71 -6.98 0.45 18.11
CA ILE A 71 -6.33 -0.41 17.12
C ILE A 71 -7.37 -1.03 16.18
N ASP A 72 -8.58 -1.30 16.67
CA ASP A 72 -9.69 -1.83 15.87
C ASP A 72 -10.08 -0.92 14.69
N ASP A 73 -9.87 0.38 14.80
CA ASP A 73 -10.18 1.34 13.73
C ASP A 73 -9.17 1.28 12.56
N TYR A 74 -8.04 0.60 12.73
CA TYR A 74 -7.07 0.32 11.67
C TYR A 74 -7.33 -1.01 10.94
N THR A 75 -8.43 -1.71 11.28
CA THR A 75 -8.76 -2.94 10.58
C THR A 75 -9.22 -2.67 9.14
N ASN A 76 -8.90 -3.60 8.23
CA ASN A 76 -9.28 -3.48 6.82
C ASN A 76 -10.79 -3.27 6.66
N GLU A 77 -11.60 -3.90 7.51
CA GLU A 77 -13.06 -3.74 7.54
C GLU A 77 -13.46 -2.30 7.85
N ARG A 78 -12.94 -1.73 8.96
CA ARG A 78 -13.27 -0.36 9.38
C ARG A 78 -12.79 0.67 8.37
N VAL A 79 -11.56 0.52 7.90
CA VAL A 79 -11.01 1.46 6.90
C VAL A 79 -11.73 1.33 5.55
N SER A 80 -12.15 0.12 5.14
CA SER A 80 -12.95 -0.04 3.92
C SER A 80 -14.31 0.65 4.00
N ASP A 81 -14.99 0.55 5.15
CA ASP A 81 -16.26 1.26 5.37
C ASP A 81 -16.04 2.79 5.36
N ALA A 82 -15.02 3.29 6.05
CA ALA A 82 -14.69 4.71 6.08
C ALA A 82 -14.27 5.28 4.70
N LEU A 83 -13.65 4.48 3.82
CA LEU A 83 -13.37 4.89 2.44
C LEU A 83 -14.65 5.00 1.59
N ILE A 84 -15.65 4.17 1.84
CA ILE A 84 -16.95 4.30 1.17
C ILE A 84 -17.68 5.56 1.66
N ASP A 85 -17.65 5.84 2.95
CA ASP A 85 -18.21 7.07 3.51
C ASP A 85 -17.50 8.32 2.94
N LEU A 86 -16.17 8.26 2.78
CA LEU A 86 -15.40 9.30 2.09
C LEU A 86 -15.83 9.45 0.62
N LEU A 87 -16.01 8.35 -0.09
CA LEU A 87 -16.47 8.35 -1.49
C LEU A 87 -17.85 9.00 -1.63
N ASP A 88 -18.76 8.72 -0.69
CA ASP A 88 -20.10 9.31 -0.61
C ASP A 88 -20.03 10.82 -0.33
N ALA A 89 -19.18 11.24 0.61
CA ALA A 89 -18.96 12.66 0.91
C ALA A 89 -18.37 13.44 -0.28
N LEU A 90 -17.66 12.75 -1.17
CA LEU A 90 -17.13 13.31 -2.42
C LEU A 90 -18.16 13.29 -3.58
N GLY A 91 -19.35 12.68 -3.37
CA GLY A 91 -20.44 12.64 -4.34
C GLY A 91 -20.29 11.58 -5.44
N HIS A 92 -19.57 10.50 -5.16
CA HIS A 92 -19.33 9.44 -6.14
C HIS A 92 -20.03 8.13 -5.75
N GLU A 93 -20.75 7.51 -6.70
CA GLU A 93 -21.40 6.21 -6.50
C GLU A 93 -20.42 5.04 -6.60
N GLN A 94 -19.44 5.13 -7.49
CA GLN A 94 -18.44 4.08 -7.75
C GLN A 94 -17.08 4.70 -8.00
N ALA A 95 -16.02 3.92 -7.75
CA ALA A 95 -14.65 4.26 -8.10
C ALA A 95 -13.85 3.03 -8.52
N VAL A 96 -12.74 3.26 -9.23
CA VAL A 96 -11.62 2.32 -9.25
C VAL A 96 -10.83 2.50 -7.97
N PHE A 97 -10.51 1.40 -7.28
CA PHE A 97 -9.65 1.42 -6.10
C PHE A 97 -8.26 0.86 -6.46
N VAL A 98 -7.23 1.60 -6.11
CA VAL A 98 -5.83 1.20 -6.27
C VAL A 98 -5.22 1.11 -4.88
N GLY A 99 -4.71 -0.03 -4.50
CA GLY A 99 -4.10 -0.23 -3.18
C GLY A 99 -2.65 -0.70 -3.29
N HIS A 100 -1.76 -0.07 -2.54
CA HIS A 100 -0.36 -0.45 -2.39
C HIS A 100 -0.06 -0.82 -0.94
N ASP A 101 0.69 -1.88 -0.69
CA ASP A 101 1.06 -2.36 0.64
C ASP A 101 -0.19 -2.55 1.53
N PHE A 102 -0.34 -1.87 2.68
CA PHE A 102 -1.58 -1.91 3.48
C PHE A 102 -2.82 -1.41 2.73
N GLY A 103 -2.64 -0.54 1.75
CA GLY A 103 -3.74 -0.10 0.90
C GLY A 103 -4.33 -1.24 0.04
N ALA A 104 -3.56 -2.28 -0.29
CA ALA A 104 -4.05 -3.41 -1.08
C ALA A 104 -5.07 -4.27 -0.31
N PRO A 105 -4.80 -4.73 0.94
CA PRO A 105 -5.81 -5.38 1.78
C PRO A 105 -7.08 -4.57 1.99
N VAL A 106 -6.95 -3.27 2.18
CA VAL A 106 -8.12 -2.39 2.29
C VAL A 106 -8.90 -2.35 0.98
N ALA A 107 -8.22 -2.15 -0.16
CA ALA A 107 -8.88 -2.05 -1.47
C ALA A 107 -9.61 -3.36 -1.85
N TRP A 108 -9.01 -4.53 -1.63
CA TRP A 108 -9.76 -5.77 -1.87
C TRP A 108 -10.89 -5.99 -0.86
N THR A 109 -10.77 -5.51 0.39
CA THR A 109 -11.86 -5.57 1.36
C THR A 109 -13.02 -4.70 0.92
N VAL A 110 -12.76 -3.50 0.35
CA VAL A 110 -13.81 -2.69 -0.31
C VAL A 110 -14.47 -3.49 -1.43
N ALA A 111 -13.71 -4.16 -2.29
CA ALA A 111 -14.26 -4.93 -3.40
C ALA A 111 -15.12 -6.13 -2.95
N LEU A 112 -14.77 -6.76 -1.83
CA LEU A 112 -15.49 -7.90 -1.28
C LEU A 112 -16.76 -7.48 -0.51
N ARG A 113 -16.71 -6.39 0.24
CA ARG A 113 -17.80 -5.94 1.11
C ARG A 113 -18.77 -4.97 0.41
N HIS A 114 -18.23 -4.15 -0.49
CA HIS A 114 -18.94 -3.07 -1.17
C HIS A 114 -18.84 -3.18 -2.70
N ARG A 115 -18.99 -4.40 -3.24
CA ARG A 115 -18.81 -4.70 -4.65
C ARG A 115 -19.49 -3.72 -5.61
N ALA A 116 -20.71 -3.30 -5.30
CA ALA A 116 -21.47 -2.35 -6.13
C ALA A 116 -20.81 -0.96 -6.22
N ARG A 117 -19.87 -0.66 -5.34
CA ARG A 117 -19.15 0.61 -5.26
C ARG A 117 -17.80 0.59 -6.00
N VAL A 118 -17.39 -0.59 -6.55
CA VAL A 118 -16.09 -0.81 -7.17
C VAL A 118 -16.25 -1.09 -8.65
N SER A 119 -15.80 -0.18 -9.50
CA SER A 119 -15.77 -0.36 -10.95
C SER A 119 -14.51 -1.08 -11.46
N GLY A 120 -13.46 -1.15 -10.64
CA GLY A 120 -12.22 -1.88 -10.91
C GLY A 120 -11.30 -1.84 -9.69
N LEU A 121 -10.41 -2.82 -9.60
CA LEU A 121 -9.44 -2.98 -8.51
C LEU A 121 -8.04 -3.10 -9.06
N VAL A 122 -7.10 -2.34 -8.51
CA VAL A 122 -5.67 -2.48 -8.81
C VAL A 122 -4.92 -2.76 -7.52
N LEU A 123 -4.18 -3.85 -7.49
CA LEU A 123 -3.37 -4.26 -6.34
C LEU A 123 -1.88 -4.09 -6.70
N LEU A 124 -1.18 -3.32 -5.91
CA LEU A 124 0.25 -3.07 -6.06
C LEU A 124 1.02 -3.73 -4.91
N ALA A 125 2.07 -4.45 -5.22
CA ALA A 125 2.99 -5.12 -4.31
C ALA A 125 2.42 -6.34 -3.56
N VAL A 126 1.18 -6.29 -3.08
CA VAL A 126 0.59 -7.34 -2.22
C VAL A 126 -0.45 -8.13 -3.01
N PRO A 127 -0.20 -9.41 -3.32
CA PRO A 127 -1.17 -10.25 -4.03
C PRO A 127 -2.36 -10.59 -3.12
N TYR A 128 -3.55 -10.70 -3.72
CA TYR A 128 -4.73 -11.14 -3.00
C TYR A 128 -4.55 -12.57 -2.47
N ALA A 129 -4.81 -12.75 -1.18
CA ALA A 129 -4.78 -14.03 -0.50
C ALA A 129 -6.10 -14.26 0.23
N PRO A 130 -7.00 -15.14 -0.30
CA PRO A 130 -8.29 -15.42 0.31
C PRO A 130 -8.22 -16.28 1.57
N ASP A 131 -7.09 -16.97 1.76
CA ASP A 131 -6.95 -17.95 2.84
C ASP A 131 -6.60 -17.28 4.16
N ARG A 132 -7.27 -17.69 5.21
CA ARG A 132 -6.92 -17.32 6.56
C ARG A 132 -5.77 -18.17 7.06
N PHE A 133 -4.73 -17.54 7.59
CA PHE A 133 -3.65 -18.28 8.25
C PHE A 133 -4.19 -19.17 9.38
N PRO A 134 -3.70 -20.40 9.53
CA PRO A 134 -4.17 -21.32 10.58
C PRO A 134 -3.79 -20.86 11.99
N LEU A 135 -2.72 -20.07 12.10
CA LEU A 135 -2.25 -19.46 13.35
C LEU A 135 -2.59 -17.98 13.39
N ARG A 136 -2.76 -17.45 14.57
CA ARG A 136 -2.89 -16.01 14.81
C ARG A 136 -1.61 -15.31 14.33
N PRO A 137 -1.71 -14.16 13.62
CA PRO A 137 -0.53 -13.47 13.08
C PRO A 137 0.56 -13.20 14.13
N SER A 138 0.17 -12.72 15.32
CA SER A 138 1.13 -12.46 16.40
C SER A 138 1.93 -13.72 16.81
N GLU A 139 1.28 -14.88 16.86
CA GLU A 139 1.93 -16.17 17.19
C GLU A 139 2.87 -16.63 16.06
N LEU A 140 2.41 -16.51 14.82
CA LEU A 140 3.19 -16.85 13.63
C LEU A 140 4.46 -15.98 13.56
N TYR A 141 4.30 -14.67 13.66
CA TYR A 141 5.41 -13.73 13.56
C TYR A 141 6.37 -13.83 14.74
N ALA A 142 5.89 -14.04 15.96
CA ALA A 142 6.75 -14.32 17.10
C ALA A 142 7.58 -15.60 16.91
N SER A 143 7.00 -16.63 16.27
CA SER A 143 7.73 -17.86 15.92
C SER A 143 8.85 -17.60 14.90
N MET A 144 8.59 -16.79 13.86
CA MET A 144 9.58 -16.43 12.84
C MET A 144 10.68 -15.53 13.41
N ALA A 145 10.31 -14.60 14.29
CA ALA A 145 11.21 -13.64 14.91
C ALA A 145 12.30 -14.29 15.79
N ARG A 146 12.10 -15.52 16.21
CA ARG A 146 13.17 -16.27 16.93
C ARG A 146 14.39 -16.57 16.06
N LYS A 147 14.26 -16.55 14.75
CA LYS A 147 15.33 -16.87 13.79
C LYS A 147 15.77 -15.71 12.93
N HIS A 148 14.84 -14.78 12.67
CA HIS A 148 14.99 -13.72 11.69
C HIS A 148 14.55 -12.40 12.29
N PHE A 149 15.21 -11.29 11.93
CA PHE A 149 14.63 -10.00 12.23
C PHE A 149 13.33 -9.83 11.42
N LEU A 150 12.23 -9.68 12.12
CA LEU A 150 10.92 -9.50 11.50
C LEU A 150 10.29 -8.20 12.00
N HIS A 151 10.28 -7.18 11.14
CA HIS A 151 9.74 -5.86 11.48
C HIS A 151 8.27 -5.93 11.95
N ILE A 152 7.45 -6.81 11.35
CA ILE A 152 6.05 -7.01 11.75
C ILE A 152 5.95 -7.41 13.23
N HIS A 153 6.82 -8.28 13.71
CA HIS A 153 6.90 -8.65 15.13
C HIS A 153 7.46 -7.50 15.98
N TYR A 154 8.52 -6.85 15.50
CA TYR A 154 9.16 -5.75 16.21
C TYR A 154 8.21 -4.56 16.46
N PHE A 155 7.27 -4.32 15.55
CA PHE A 155 6.31 -3.22 15.65
C PHE A 155 5.11 -3.50 16.58
N GLN A 156 4.97 -4.73 17.10
CA GLN A 156 3.81 -5.08 17.94
C GLN A 156 3.83 -4.37 19.30
N GLU A 157 4.98 -4.24 19.93
CA GLU A 157 5.09 -3.63 21.27
C GLU A 157 4.99 -2.11 21.17
N PRO A 158 3.93 -1.49 21.74
CA PRO A 158 3.76 -0.04 21.68
C PRO A 158 4.93 0.71 22.34
N GLY A 159 5.38 1.76 21.68
CA GLY A 159 6.45 2.64 22.18
C GLY A 159 7.87 2.11 21.96
N VAL A 160 8.09 0.88 21.52
CA VAL A 160 9.44 0.36 21.23
C VAL A 160 9.92 0.91 19.90
N ALA A 161 9.32 0.49 18.81
CA ALA A 161 9.64 0.99 17.47
C ALA A 161 9.30 2.48 17.32
N ASP A 162 8.21 2.95 17.95
CA ASP A 162 7.82 4.37 17.93
C ASP A 162 9.01 5.26 18.33
N ARG A 163 9.64 4.99 19.47
CA ARG A 163 10.77 5.81 19.95
C ARG A 163 12.01 5.71 19.07
N GLU A 164 12.30 4.53 18.53
CA GLU A 164 13.43 4.33 17.63
C GLU A 164 13.26 5.14 16.34
N LEU A 165 12.10 5.01 15.70
CA LEU A 165 11.85 5.61 14.40
C LEU A 165 11.64 7.13 14.51
N ASP A 166 10.99 7.60 15.58
CA ASP A 166 10.78 9.03 15.85
C ASP A 166 12.08 9.75 16.24
N ALA A 167 13.10 9.03 16.71
CA ALA A 167 14.40 9.62 17.04
C ALA A 167 15.21 10.06 15.82
N ASP A 168 15.09 9.36 14.70
CA ASP A 168 15.75 9.70 13.42
C ASP A 168 14.85 9.37 12.22
N PRO A 169 13.78 10.16 11.97
CA PRO A 169 12.87 9.92 10.85
C PRO A 169 13.60 9.90 9.49
N ARG A 170 14.57 10.80 9.29
CA ARG A 170 15.35 10.91 8.04
C ARG A 170 16.17 9.65 7.80
N GLY A 171 16.95 9.24 8.79
CA GLY A 171 17.81 8.06 8.67
C GLY A 171 16.99 6.78 8.47
N PHE A 172 15.88 6.64 9.21
CA PHE A 172 14.99 5.51 9.06
C PHE A 172 14.36 5.45 7.66
N LEU A 173 13.71 6.51 7.21
CA LEU A 173 13.04 6.55 5.91
C LEU A 173 14.02 6.31 4.76
N GLN A 174 15.22 6.93 4.79
CA GLN A 174 16.21 6.74 3.74
C GLN A 174 16.67 5.28 3.65
N ARG A 175 16.97 4.67 4.79
CA ARG A 175 17.43 3.27 4.84
C ARG A 175 16.32 2.31 4.45
N LEU A 176 15.08 2.56 4.89
CA LEU A 176 13.94 1.70 4.56
C LEU A 176 13.57 1.80 3.08
N PHE A 177 13.48 3.00 2.51
CA PHE A 177 13.20 3.19 1.09
C PHE A 177 14.24 2.51 0.22
N TYR A 178 15.52 2.64 0.59
CA TYR A 178 16.59 1.93 -0.12
C TYR A 178 16.47 0.42 0.03
N ALA A 179 16.28 -0.08 1.25
CA ALA A 179 16.23 -1.51 1.55
C ALA A 179 15.06 -2.23 0.83
N LEU A 180 13.93 -1.55 0.67
CA LEU A 180 12.75 -2.10 0.00
C LEU A 180 12.73 -1.84 -1.51
N SER A 181 13.64 -1.01 -2.05
CA SER A 181 13.73 -0.76 -3.49
C SER A 181 14.33 -1.94 -4.26
N GLY A 182 14.20 -1.93 -5.59
CA GLY A 182 14.82 -2.91 -6.46
C GLY A 182 16.37 -2.92 -6.43
N ALA A 183 16.99 -1.96 -5.75
CA ALA A 183 18.44 -1.84 -5.64
C ALA A 183 19.05 -2.68 -4.49
N TYR A 184 18.24 -3.22 -3.58
CA TYR A 184 18.71 -4.00 -2.44
C TYR A 184 17.90 -5.29 -2.26
N ARG A 185 18.53 -6.32 -1.70
CA ARG A 185 17.86 -7.57 -1.36
C ARG A 185 17.38 -7.52 0.09
N TYR A 186 16.16 -7.03 0.32
CA TYR A 186 15.61 -6.80 1.66
C TYR A 186 15.75 -8.01 2.61
N LEU A 187 15.56 -9.23 2.13
CA LEU A 187 15.61 -10.43 2.97
C LEU A 187 17.01 -10.72 3.55
N ASP A 188 18.04 -9.97 3.17
CA ASP A 188 19.35 -10.08 3.81
C ASP A 188 19.32 -9.62 5.28
N ILE A 189 18.34 -8.78 5.68
CA ILE A 189 18.13 -8.44 7.10
C ILE A 189 17.72 -9.66 7.95
N TRP A 190 17.20 -10.72 7.33
CA TRP A 190 16.84 -11.96 8.01
C TRP A 190 18.03 -12.78 8.52
N GLN A 191 19.24 -12.40 8.17
CA GLN A 191 20.46 -12.96 8.78
C GLN A 191 20.66 -12.53 10.24
N HIS A 192 19.93 -11.51 10.68
CA HIS A 192 19.94 -11.04 12.07
C HIS A 192 18.75 -11.62 12.85
N PRO A 193 18.89 -11.95 14.14
CA PRO A 193 17.76 -12.27 15.00
C PRO A 193 16.97 -11.00 15.35
N SER A 194 15.71 -11.15 15.76
CA SER A 194 14.96 -10.03 16.34
C SER A 194 15.44 -9.69 17.77
N GLU A 195 15.89 -10.69 18.53
CA GLU A 195 16.38 -10.47 19.89
C GLU A 195 17.64 -9.60 19.88
N GLY A 196 17.62 -8.52 20.64
CA GLY A 196 18.73 -7.59 20.81
C GLY A 196 18.97 -6.60 19.66
N ASN A 197 18.16 -6.63 18.60
CA ASN A 197 18.28 -5.69 17.47
C ASN A 197 17.02 -4.82 17.35
N GLY A 198 17.24 -3.53 17.11
CA GLY A 198 16.24 -2.62 16.57
C GLY A 198 16.17 -2.69 15.04
N TYR A 199 15.22 -2.00 14.46
CA TYR A 199 15.09 -2.01 12.99
C TYR A 199 16.24 -1.27 12.33
N LEU A 200 16.66 -0.16 12.91
CA LEU A 200 17.82 0.59 12.42
C LEU A 200 19.15 -0.18 12.55
N ASP A 201 19.25 -1.15 13.45
CA ASP A 201 20.46 -1.97 13.57
C ASP A 201 20.64 -2.92 12.38
N VAL A 202 19.55 -3.37 11.78
CA VAL A 202 19.55 -4.38 10.70
C VAL A 202 19.33 -3.80 9.31
N LEU A 203 18.76 -2.60 9.18
CA LEU A 203 18.63 -1.96 7.89
C LEU A 203 19.98 -1.56 7.31
N PRO A 204 20.20 -1.76 5.99
CA PRO A 204 21.46 -1.37 5.34
C PRO A 204 21.66 0.14 5.38
N GLY A 205 22.90 0.57 5.28
CA GLY A 205 23.21 1.96 4.95
C GLY A 205 22.73 2.28 3.54
N ALA A 206 22.09 3.43 3.36
CA ALA A 206 21.60 3.85 2.06
C ALA A 206 22.62 4.77 1.36
N PRO A 207 22.76 4.72 0.03
CA PRO A 207 23.54 5.68 -0.72
C PRO A 207 22.93 7.09 -0.61
N PRO A 208 23.71 8.16 -0.87
CA PRO A 208 23.17 9.50 -0.94
C PRO A 208 22.09 9.65 -2.01
N LEU A 209 21.12 10.54 -1.77
CA LEU A 209 20.17 11.00 -2.78
C LEU A 209 20.85 11.96 -3.77
N PRO A 210 20.31 12.17 -4.98
CA PRO A 210 19.07 11.57 -5.50
C PRO A 210 19.27 10.14 -6.01
N TRP A 211 18.20 9.35 -5.92
CA TRP A 211 18.11 8.07 -6.63
C TRP A 211 17.34 8.28 -7.95
N SER A 212 17.37 7.29 -8.84
CA SER A 212 16.69 7.39 -10.14
C SER A 212 15.18 7.64 -10.05
N TRP A 213 14.55 7.25 -8.93
CA TRP A 213 13.11 7.32 -8.69
C TRP A 213 12.70 8.25 -7.54
N LEU A 214 13.67 8.81 -6.81
CA LEU A 214 13.40 9.66 -5.64
C LEU A 214 14.42 10.80 -5.59
N THR A 215 13.95 12.01 -5.80
CA THR A 215 14.77 13.23 -5.64
C THR A 215 14.90 13.60 -4.17
N GLU A 216 15.88 14.44 -3.83
CA GLU A 216 16.05 14.94 -2.46
C GLU A 216 14.82 15.72 -1.99
N ALA A 217 14.25 16.57 -2.82
CA ALA A 217 13.05 17.32 -2.49
C ALA A 217 11.81 16.45 -2.25
N GLU A 218 11.64 15.39 -3.02
CA GLU A 218 10.57 14.41 -2.81
C GLU A 218 10.77 13.64 -1.51
N PHE A 219 12.00 13.27 -1.21
CA PHE A 219 12.33 12.61 0.04
C PHE A 219 12.12 13.53 1.25
N ASP A 220 12.53 14.80 1.16
CA ASP A 220 12.35 15.81 2.20
C ASP A 220 10.87 15.98 2.57
N HIS A 221 9.95 15.85 1.58
CA HIS A 221 8.51 15.87 1.86
C HIS A 221 8.09 14.75 2.83
N TYR A 222 8.54 13.52 2.63
CA TYR A 222 8.27 12.42 3.57
C TYR A 222 8.87 12.70 4.94
N VAL A 223 10.13 13.14 4.98
CA VAL A 223 10.82 13.45 6.25
C VAL A 223 10.07 14.54 7.03
N GLU A 224 9.64 15.62 6.36
CA GLU A 224 8.88 16.70 6.99
C GLU A 224 7.58 16.17 7.61
N VAL A 225 6.81 15.38 6.84
CA VAL A 225 5.54 14.84 7.33
C VAL A 225 5.78 13.91 8.52
N PHE A 226 6.65 12.91 8.40
CA PHE A 226 6.89 11.95 9.50
C PHE A 226 7.59 12.56 10.71
N THR A 227 8.41 13.59 10.54
CA THR A 227 8.94 14.37 11.68
C THR A 227 7.84 15.05 12.48
N ARG A 228 6.79 15.52 11.80
CA ARG A 228 5.65 16.19 12.43
C ARG A 228 4.66 15.20 13.06
N THR A 229 4.40 14.05 12.40
CA THR A 229 3.33 13.11 12.80
C THR A 229 3.82 11.95 13.64
N GLY A 230 5.11 11.64 13.59
CA GLY A 230 5.67 10.39 14.10
C GLY A 230 5.24 9.18 13.28
N PHE A 231 5.62 8.00 13.76
CA PHE A 231 5.34 6.73 13.09
C PHE A 231 4.22 5.92 13.75
N THR A 232 3.76 6.30 14.95
CA THR A 232 2.78 5.53 15.72
C THR A 232 1.52 5.19 14.92
N GLY A 233 0.97 6.16 14.16
CA GLY A 233 -0.20 5.93 13.31
C GLY A 233 0.05 4.81 12.27
N GLY A 234 1.20 4.83 11.60
CA GLY A 234 1.59 3.79 10.66
C GLY A 234 1.86 2.44 11.32
N LEU A 235 2.47 2.43 12.52
CA LEU A 235 2.74 1.20 13.27
C LEU A 235 1.46 0.52 13.77
N ASN A 236 0.40 1.27 14.00
CA ASN A 236 -0.88 0.71 14.44
C ASN A 236 -1.52 -0.21 13.41
N TRP A 237 -1.24 -0.03 12.11
CA TRP A 237 -1.68 -0.95 11.07
C TRP A 237 -1.09 -2.35 11.27
N TYR A 238 0.17 -2.45 11.69
CA TYR A 238 0.80 -3.73 12.03
C TYR A 238 0.20 -4.33 13.32
N ARG A 239 -0.11 -3.48 14.31
CA ARG A 239 -0.75 -3.89 15.57
C ARG A 239 -2.18 -4.39 15.36
N ALA A 240 -2.84 -3.98 14.27
CA ALA A 240 -4.17 -4.44 13.89
C ALA A 240 -4.21 -5.83 13.21
N TYR A 241 -3.07 -6.50 12.97
CA TYR A 241 -3.06 -7.79 12.26
C TYR A 241 -3.91 -8.87 12.92
N ASP A 242 -3.87 -8.99 14.25
CA ASP A 242 -4.68 -9.98 14.96
C ASP A 242 -6.18 -9.67 14.87
N ALA A 243 -6.56 -8.40 14.99
CA ALA A 243 -7.94 -7.96 14.82
C ALA A 243 -8.42 -8.19 13.38
N ASN A 244 -7.57 -7.93 12.38
CA ASN A 244 -7.85 -8.26 10.98
C ASN A 244 -8.08 -9.77 10.79
N TRP A 245 -7.23 -10.60 11.39
CA TRP A 245 -7.35 -12.05 11.31
C TRP A 245 -8.65 -12.55 11.96
N GLU A 246 -9.04 -12.01 13.12
CA GLU A 246 -10.29 -12.36 13.79
C GLU A 246 -11.52 -12.01 12.93
N ARG A 247 -11.51 -10.84 12.29
CA ARG A 247 -12.63 -10.34 11.47
C ARG A 247 -12.69 -10.95 10.07
N SER A 248 -11.56 -11.38 9.50
CA SER A 248 -11.51 -11.90 8.12
C SER A 248 -12.20 -13.24 7.91
N GLY A 249 -12.64 -13.91 8.98
CA GLY A 249 -13.23 -15.26 8.89
C GLY A 249 -14.44 -15.36 7.97
N SER A 250 -15.25 -14.29 7.87
CA SER A 250 -16.42 -14.22 6.97
C SER A 250 -16.06 -14.04 5.49
N LEU A 251 -14.84 -13.60 5.19
CA LEU A 251 -14.32 -13.38 3.84
C LEU A 251 -13.33 -14.47 3.42
N ALA A 252 -13.03 -15.45 4.27
CA ALA A 252 -12.11 -16.53 3.95
C ALA A 252 -12.61 -17.34 2.74
N GLY A 253 -11.73 -17.54 1.75
CA GLY A 253 -12.05 -18.22 0.51
C GLY A 253 -12.90 -17.41 -0.48
N ALA A 254 -13.18 -16.14 -0.21
CA ALA A 254 -13.96 -15.31 -1.12
C ALA A 254 -13.23 -15.05 -2.44
N HIS A 255 -13.98 -14.91 -3.55
CA HIS A 255 -13.44 -14.53 -4.85
C HIS A 255 -13.67 -13.03 -5.10
N ILE A 256 -12.70 -12.37 -5.69
CA ILE A 256 -12.85 -10.98 -6.15
C ILE A 256 -13.47 -11.01 -7.55
N GLU A 257 -14.72 -10.59 -7.66
CA GLU A 257 -15.49 -10.66 -8.90
C GLU A 257 -15.52 -9.34 -9.70
N VAL A 258 -14.77 -8.33 -9.29
CA VAL A 258 -14.60 -7.09 -10.04
C VAL A 258 -13.37 -7.20 -10.96
N PRO A 259 -13.34 -6.46 -12.09
CA PRO A 259 -12.15 -6.36 -12.91
C PRO A 259 -10.93 -6.03 -12.06
N THR A 260 -9.85 -6.81 -12.17
CA THR A 260 -8.68 -6.63 -11.30
C THR A 260 -7.38 -6.64 -12.11
N LEU A 261 -6.47 -5.74 -11.75
CA LEU A 261 -5.08 -5.70 -12.20
C LEU A 261 -4.15 -5.91 -11.02
N PHE A 262 -3.10 -6.72 -11.20
CA PHE A 262 -2.02 -6.87 -10.23
C PHE A 262 -0.68 -6.42 -10.84
N VAL A 263 0.07 -5.60 -10.10
CA VAL A 263 1.42 -5.17 -10.47
C VAL A 263 2.33 -5.16 -9.24
N ALA A 264 3.51 -5.76 -9.35
CA ALA A 264 4.53 -5.70 -8.30
C ALA A 264 5.92 -5.55 -8.90
N GLY A 265 6.87 -5.10 -8.10
CA GLY A 265 8.27 -5.18 -8.48
C GLY A 265 8.77 -6.64 -8.45
N ALA A 266 9.59 -7.02 -9.42
CA ALA A 266 10.17 -8.37 -9.46
C ALA A 266 11.10 -8.65 -8.26
N HIS A 267 11.63 -7.59 -7.63
CA HIS A 267 12.50 -7.66 -6.45
C HIS A 267 11.78 -7.35 -5.14
N ASP A 268 10.45 -7.21 -5.17
CA ASP A 268 9.66 -6.93 -3.96
C ASP A 268 9.74 -8.11 -2.97
N PRO A 269 10.22 -7.90 -1.73
CA PRO A 269 10.28 -8.94 -0.71
C PRO A 269 8.92 -9.54 -0.37
N VAL A 270 7.82 -8.78 -0.53
CA VAL A 270 6.47 -9.28 -0.26
C VAL A 270 6.10 -10.41 -1.22
N ILE A 271 6.52 -10.35 -2.47
CA ILE A 271 6.31 -11.43 -3.46
C ILE A 271 7.01 -12.72 -3.00
N VAL A 272 8.27 -12.59 -2.52
CA VAL A 272 9.03 -13.74 -2.02
C VAL A 272 8.39 -14.30 -0.73
N MET A 273 7.98 -13.42 0.19
CA MET A 273 7.35 -13.79 1.47
C MET A 273 5.96 -14.42 1.29
N SER A 274 5.22 -14.00 0.27
CA SER A 274 3.89 -14.56 -0.06
C SER A 274 3.97 -16.00 -0.58
N GLY A 275 5.15 -16.45 -0.97
CA GLY A 275 5.42 -17.81 -1.43
C GLY A 275 5.12 -18.02 -2.92
N ALA A 276 5.77 -19.03 -3.50
CA ALA A 276 5.76 -19.30 -4.94
C ALA A 276 4.35 -19.50 -5.54
N GLN A 277 3.37 -19.92 -4.73
CA GLN A 277 2.01 -20.21 -5.19
C GLN A 277 1.04 -19.03 -5.03
N ALA A 278 1.49 -17.89 -4.46
CA ALA A 278 0.57 -16.79 -4.16
C ALA A 278 -0.07 -16.20 -5.43
N LEU A 279 0.73 -16.02 -6.47
CA LEU A 279 0.26 -15.49 -7.76
C LEU A 279 -0.65 -16.48 -8.52
N ASP A 280 -0.39 -17.78 -8.40
CA ASP A 280 -1.26 -18.81 -8.98
C ASP A 280 -2.59 -18.87 -8.25
N ARG A 281 -2.58 -18.86 -6.91
CA ARG A 281 -3.83 -18.76 -6.13
C ARG A 281 -4.63 -17.50 -6.46
N MET A 282 -3.96 -16.37 -6.71
CA MET A 282 -4.64 -15.15 -7.13
C MET A 282 -5.35 -15.35 -8.49
N ARG A 283 -4.76 -16.07 -9.44
CA ARG A 283 -5.42 -16.41 -10.71
C ARG A 283 -6.68 -17.25 -10.52
N ASP A 284 -6.67 -18.14 -9.53
CA ASP A 284 -7.80 -19.03 -9.23
C ASP A 284 -8.95 -18.29 -8.51
N THR A 285 -8.63 -17.24 -7.76
CA THR A 285 -9.58 -16.54 -6.87
C THR A 285 -10.03 -15.18 -7.38
N VAL A 286 -9.51 -14.74 -8.53
CA VAL A 286 -9.88 -13.50 -9.21
C VAL A 286 -10.28 -13.80 -10.65
N PRO A 287 -11.54 -14.18 -10.90
CA PRO A 287 -12.02 -14.62 -12.24
C PRO A 287 -11.84 -13.58 -13.36
N ASP A 288 -11.95 -12.27 -13.05
CA ASP A 288 -11.71 -11.18 -14.00
C ASP A 288 -10.33 -10.51 -13.74
N LEU A 289 -9.28 -11.32 -13.65
CA LEU A 289 -7.91 -10.83 -13.57
C LEU A 289 -7.42 -10.42 -14.96
N ARG A 290 -7.37 -9.10 -15.21
CA ARG A 290 -7.05 -8.52 -16.53
C ARG A 290 -5.58 -8.36 -16.82
N GLY A 291 -4.74 -8.46 -15.80
CA GLY A 291 -3.29 -8.44 -15.90
C GLY A 291 -2.62 -8.84 -14.59
N LEU A 292 -1.45 -9.49 -14.71
CA LEU A 292 -0.59 -9.83 -13.59
C LEU A 292 0.86 -9.61 -14.04
N HIS A 293 1.49 -8.55 -13.50
CA HIS A 293 2.80 -8.09 -13.94
C HIS A 293 3.81 -8.05 -12.81
N LEU A 294 5.02 -8.53 -13.09
CA LEU A 294 6.20 -8.30 -12.28
C LEU A 294 7.14 -7.39 -13.07
N VAL A 295 7.40 -6.20 -12.53
CA VAL A 295 8.20 -5.16 -13.19
C VAL A 295 9.67 -5.34 -12.82
N GLU A 296 10.49 -5.61 -13.81
CA GLU A 296 11.92 -5.85 -13.65
C GLU A 296 12.66 -4.63 -13.09
N GLY A 297 13.59 -4.87 -12.16
CA GLY A 297 14.40 -3.84 -11.53
C GLY A 297 13.62 -2.89 -10.62
N ALA A 298 12.38 -3.22 -10.24
CA ALA A 298 11.62 -2.55 -9.21
C ALA A 298 11.50 -3.42 -7.96
N GLY A 299 11.46 -2.78 -6.80
CA GLY A 299 11.14 -3.39 -5.51
C GLY A 299 9.71 -3.08 -5.09
N HIS A 300 9.57 -2.78 -3.79
CA HIS A 300 8.27 -2.62 -3.15
C HIS A 300 7.51 -1.37 -3.61
N PHE A 301 8.20 -0.28 -3.88
CA PHE A 301 7.58 0.98 -4.28
C PHE A 301 7.40 1.08 -5.80
N VAL A 302 6.89 0.02 -6.43
CA VAL A 302 6.81 -0.14 -7.88
C VAL A 302 6.23 1.06 -8.62
N GLN A 303 5.19 1.71 -8.07
CA GLN A 303 4.54 2.89 -8.63
C GLN A 303 5.43 4.15 -8.59
N GLN A 304 6.45 4.17 -7.75
CA GLN A 304 7.43 5.24 -7.66
C GLN A 304 8.72 4.90 -8.40
N GLU A 305 9.15 3.64 -8.35
CA GLU A 305 10.40 3.17 -8.96
C GLU A 305 10.31 3.04 -10.48
N ARG A 306 9.13 2.67 -10.99
CA ARG A 306 8.82 2.50 -12.42
C ARG A 306 7.50 3.18 -12.78
N PRO A 307 7.40 4.50 -12.59
CA PRO A 307 6.13 5.21 -12.74
C PRO A 307 5.54 5.11 -14.16
N ASP A 308 6.37 5.15 -15.18
CA ASP A 308 5.89 5.12 -16.57
C ASP A 308 5.26 3.77 -16.93
N GLU A 309 5.90 2.66 -16.53
CA GLU A 309 5.38 1.31 -16.75
C GLU A 309 4.07 1.09 -15.99
N VAL A 310 4.04 1.49 -14.70
CA VAL A 310 2.81 1.37 -13.89
C VAL A 310 1.70 2.25 -14.41
N ASN A 311 2.02 3.47 -14.87
CA ASN A 311 1.02 4.38 -15.46
C ASN A 311 0.44 3.80 -16.75
N GLU A 312 1.24 3.21 -17.62
CA GLU A 312 0.75 2.57 -18.85
C GLU A 312 -0.25 1.45 -18.54
N MET A 313 0.09 0.54 -17.61
CA MET A 313 -0.78 -0.56 -17.20
C MET A 313 -2.06 -0.04 -16.55
N LEU A 314 -1.95 0.92 -15.63
CA LEU A 314 -3.07 1.52 -14.93
C LEU A 314 -4.03 2.21 -15.91
N LEU A 315 -3.53 3.04 -16.82
CA LEU A 315 -4.34 3.77 -17.79
C LEU A 315 -5.05 2.82 -18.76
N ARG A 316 -4.37 1.77 -19.21
CA ARG A 316 -4.99 0.72 -20.04
C ARG A 316 -6.12 0.04 -19.28
N PHE A 317 -5.89 -0.33 -18.02
CA PHE A 317 -6.88 -0.99 -17.18
C PHE A 317 -8.12 -0.11 -16.94
N VAL A 318 -7.97 1.14 -16.54
CA VAL A 318 -9.12 2.04 -16.28
C VAL A 318 -9.90 2.37 -17.56
N ALA A 319 -9.27 2.27 -18.73
CA ALA A 319 -9.94 2.37 -20.04
C ALA A 319 -10.68 1.08 -20.47
N GLY A 320 -10.68 0.04 -19.62
CA GLY A 320 -11.34 -1.24 -19.89
C GLY A 320 -10.50 -2.25 -20.68
N GLY A 321 -9.20 -1.99 -20.89
CA GLY A 321 -8.30 -2.89 -21.61
C GLY A 321 -7.88 -4.13 -20.81
N THR A 322 -7.39 -5.13 -21.53
CA THR A 322 -6.82 -6.37 -20.98
C THR A 322 -5.42 -6.62 -21.55
N ASP A 323 -4.64 -7.55 -20.97
CA ASP A 323 -3.35 -7.96 -21.51
C ASP A 323 -3.46 -8.57 -22.93
N ALA A 324 -4.59 -9.18 -23.25
CA ALA A 324 -4.86 -9.73 -24.58
C ALA A 324 -4.86 -8.64 -25.68
N ASP A 325 -5.16 -7.39 -25.31
CA ASP A 325 -5.19 -6.26 -26.25
C ASP A 325 -3.78 -5.77 -26.58
N SER A 326 -2.80 -5.94 -25.66
CA SER A 326 -1.38 -5.61 -25.90
C SER A 326 -0.74 -6.50 -26.96
N ALA A 327 -1.08 -7.78 -27.01
CA ALA A 327 -0.57 -8.72 -28.00
C ALA A 327 -1.10 -8.44 -29.43
N ARG A 328 -2.19 -7.66 -29.55
CA ARG A 328 -2.76 -7.26 -30.85
C ARG A 328 -2.20 -5.94 -31.38
N ALA A 329 -1.75 -5.05 -30.49
CA ALA A 329 -1.20 -3.74 -30.86
C ALA A 329 0.25 -3.80 -31.39
N VAL A 330 0.96 -4.92 -31.19
CA VAL A 330 2.36 -5.16 -31.60
C VAL A 330 2.43 -5.98 -32.91
N ARG A 331 1.30 -6.26 -33.55
CA ARG A 331 1.21 -6.86 -34.89
C ARG A 331 0.68 -5.85 -35.88
#